data_2b0f536353362f95c45856b68e4b387c
#
_entry.id   2b0f536353362f95c45856b68e4b387c
#
_cell.length_a   1.000
_cell.length_b   1.000
_cell.length_c   1.000
_cell.angle_alpha   90.00
_cell.angle_beta   90.00
_cell.angle_gamma   90.00
#
_symmetry.space_group_name_H-M   'P 1'
#
loop_
_entity.id
_entity.type
_entity.pdbx_description
1 polymer ?
#
loop_
_entity_poly.entity_id
_entity_poly.type
_entity_poly.pdbx_seq_one_letter_code
_entity_poly.pdbx_strand_id
1 'polypeptide(L)'
;MGCALHPKTLRPKVTNMKIIPIVPMTKKQAATVCGSLTSTSKMPCKSYSLPTEACITGFKMAQIPGSICSLCYADRNFYKMYENNIKPAQFARLDSINDEYWVSGMVSHIGNDQYFRWHDSGDLQSLAHLEKIAAVCAATPATKHWLPTREYGIIKDYIAKHGKDSIPENLIVRLSAMYPDKPVNVPVSLQGVPGVTVSNVHTAQAMGNACKAPAQNGECKDCRLCWSDAVVSYALH
;
A
#
# COMPACT_ATOMS: atom_id res chain seq x y z
N MET A 1 36.70 20.16 -4.81
CA MET A 1 35.64 20.41 -3.82
C MET A 1 34.93 19.08 -3.59
N GLY A 2 35.20 18.41 -2.47
CA GLY A 2 34.74 17.06 -2.17
C GLY A 2 33.27 17.06 -1.75
N CYS A 3 32.47 16.25 -2.39
CA CYS A 3 31.09 15.98 -2.01
C CYS A 3 31.09 15.09 -0.77
N ALA A 4 30.78 15.64 0.40
CA ALA A 4 30.68 14.89 1.65
C ALA A 4 29.47 13.96 1.58
N LEU A 5 29.74 12.65 1.53
CA LEU A 5 28.75 11.60 1.74
C LEU A 5 28.25 11.69 3.19
N HIS A 6 27.00 12.12 3.37
CA HIS A 6 26.34 12.02 4.66
C HIS A 6 26.20 10.54 5.04
N PRO A 7 26.63 10.12 6.24
CA PRO A 7 26.44 8.75 6.69
C PRO A 7 24.94 8.47 6.80
N LYS A 8 24.46 7.41 6.13
CA LYS A 8 23.12 6.88 6.35
C LYS A 8 23.04 6.44 7.81
N THR A 9 22.34 7.22 8.63
CA THR A 9 22.00 6.81 9.99
C THR A 9 21.15 5.54 9.88
N LEU A 10 21.70 4.42 10.36
CA LEU A 10 20.97 3.17 10.52
C LEU A 10 19.78 3.44 11.46
N ARG A 11 18.56 3.25 10.98
CA ARG A 11 17.36 3.34 11.80
C ARG A 11 17.42 2.28 12.90
N PRO A 12 17.00 2.56 14.14
CA PRO A 12 16.97 1.56 15.19
C PRO A 12 16.05 0.40 14.79
N LYS A 13 16.48 -0.83 15.09
CA LYS A 13 15.68 -2.04 14.84
C LYS A 13 14.36 -1.94 15.58
N VAL A 14 13.26 -2.32 14.93
CA VAL A 14 11.90 -2.43 15.49
C VAL A 14 11.94 -3.37 16.70
N THR A 15 11.97 -2.83 17.92
CA THR A 15 12.26 -3.58 19.14
C THR A 15 11.05 -4.13 19.87
N ASN A 16 9.80 -3.83 19.43
CA ASN A 16 8.58 -4.20 20.19
C ASN A 16 7.46 -4.87 19.38
N MET A 17 7.72 -5.32 18.14
CA MET A 17 6.71 -6.12 17.44
C MET A 17 6.73 -7.56 17.95
N LYS A 18 5.57 -8.09 18.30
CA LYS A 18 5.40 -9.51 18.63
C LYS A 18 5.91 -10.34 17.45
N ILE A 19 6.94 -11.16 17.67
CA ILE A 19 7.45 -12.04 16.64
C ILE A 19 6.34 -13.04 16.30
N ILE A 20 5.81 -12.96 15.08
CA ILE A 20 4.86 -13.95 14.57
C ILE A 20 5.71 -15.05 13.94
N PRO A 21 5.60 -16.30 14.41
CA PRO A 21 6.32 -17.42 13.80
C PRO A 21 5.92 -17.58 12.34
N ILE A 22 6.90 -17.63 11.44
CA ILE A 22 6.65 -17.87 10.02
C ILE A 22 6.69 -19.36 9.74
N VAL A 23 5.55 -19.89 9.34
CA VAL A 23 5.41 -21.30 8.93
C VAL A 23 5.63 -21.36 7.41
N PRO A 24 6.66 -22.06 6.92
CA PRO A 24 6.88 -22.21 5.49
C PRO A 24 5.70 -22.92 4.80
N MET A 25 5.27 -22.39 3.67
CA MET A 25 4.14 -22.89 2.89
C MET A 25 4.47 -22.96 1.41
N THR A 26 3.90 -23.93 0.72
CA THR A 26 3.83 -23.89 -0.75
C THR A 26 2.92 -22.74 -1.19
N LYS A 27 3.09 -22.24 -2.40
CA LYS A 27 2.20 -21.19 -2.95
C LYS A 27 0.73 -21.61 -2.99
N LYS A 28 0.45 -22.91 -3.16
CA LYS A 28 -0.92 -23.45 -3.12
C LYS A 28 -1.51 -23.35 -1.71
N GLN A 29 -0.77 -23.74 -0.68
CA GLN A 29 -1.19 -23.60 0.73
C GLN A 29 -1.36 -22.12 1.10
N ALA A 30 -0.41 -21.25 0.72
CA ALA A 30 -0.51 -19.83 0.93
C ALA A 30 -1.79 -19.24 0.30
N ALA A 31 -2.15 -19.66 -0.92
CA ALA A 31 -3.37 -19.22 -1.59
C ALA A 31 -4.64 -19.64 -0.85
N THR A 32 -4.62 -20.80 -0.16
CA THR A 32 -5.74 -21.22 0.69
C THR A 32 -5.89 -20.35 1.93
N VAL A 33 -4.76 -19.90 2.51
CA VAL A 33 -4.71 -19.15 3.78
C VAL A 33 -4.94 -17.66 3.60
N CYS A 34 -4.37 -17.04 2.57
CA CYS A 34 -4.45 -15.58 2.39
C CYS A 34 -5.01 -15.14 1.02
N GLY A 35 -5.54 -16.08 0.24
CA GLY A 35 -5.98 -15.82 -1.14
C GLY A 35 -4.80 -15.69 -2.11
N SER A 36 -5.09 -15.74 -3.40
CA SER A 36 -4.08 -15.58 -4.45
C SER A 36 -3.69 -14.11 -4.62
N LEU A 37 -2.46 -13.82 -5.01
CA LEU A 37 -2.03 -12.48 -5.35
C LEU A 37 -2.56 -12.04 -6.73
N THR A 38 -2.71 -10.75 -6.92
CA THR A 38 -3.04 -10.14 -8.21
C THR A 38 -1.75 -9.88 -8.98
N SER A 39 -1.70 -10.29 -10.25
CA SER A 39 -0.64 -9.91 -11.19
C SER A 39 -1.16 -8.81 -12.09
N THR A 40 -0.72 -7.58 -11.86
CA THR A 40 -1.11 -6.43 -12.67
C THR A 40 -0.15 -6.27 -13.83
N SER A 41 -0.64 -6.22 -15.07
CA SER A 41 0.18 -6.09 -16.29
C SER A 41 0.98 -4.77 -16.35
N LYS A 42 0.51 -3.73 -15.65
CA LYS A 42 1.08 -2.38 -15.71
C LYS A 42 2.17 -2.11 -14.66
N MET A 43 2.28 -2.96 -13.64
CA MET A 43 3.25 -2.79 -12.55
C MET A 43 4.31 -3.90 -12.57
N PRO A 44 5.53 -3.60 -12.11
CA PRO A 44 6.62 -4.59 -12.09
C PRO A 44 6.52 -5.58 -10.92
N CYS A 45 5.36 -5.70 -10.29
CA CYS A 45 5.18 -6.51 -9.08
C CYS A 45 3.76 -7.03 -8.95
N LYS A 46 3.61 -8.03 -8.09
CA LYS A 46 2.31 -8.50 -7.61
C LYS A 46 1.71 -7.52 -6.60
N SER A 47 0.40 -7.65 -6.40
CA SER A 47 -0.36 -6.87 -5.43
C SER A 47 -1.37 -7.71 -4.67
N TYR A 48 -1.88 -7.15 -3.57
CA TYR A 48 -2.95 -7.72 -2.76
C TYR A 48 -4.15 -6.79 -2.82
N SER A 49 -5.16 -7.12 -3.62
CA SER A 49 -6.37 -6.31 -3.77
C SER A 49 -7.48 -6.76 -2.83
N LEU A 50 -8.22 -5.81 -2.29
CA LEU A 50 -9.42 -6.00 -1.49
C LEU A 50 -10.63 -5.39 -2.21
N PRO A 51 -11.87 -5.75 -1.85
CA PRO A 51 -13.06 -5.15 -2.44
C PRO A 51 -13.17 -3.67 -2.03
N THR A 52 -13.61 -2.83 -2.97
CA THR A 52 -13.82 -1.38 -2.73
C THR A 52 -14.94 -1.13 -1.73
N GLU A 53 -15.90 -2.02 -1.67
CA GLU A 53 -17.02 -2.00 -0.73
C GLU A 53 -16.56 -2.07 0.73
N ALA A 54 -15.38 -2.64 0.99
CA ALA A 54 -14.78 -2.71 2.31
C ALA A 54 -13.92 -1.50 2.69
N CYS A 55 -13.74 -0.52 1.80
CA CYS A 55 -13.04 0.73 2.13
C CYS A 55 -13.81 1.50 3.20
N ILE A 56 -13.20 1.85 4.33
CA ILE A 56 -13.87 2.57 5.41
C ILE A 56 -13.99 4.05 5.06
N THR A 57 -12.86 4.73 4.86
CA THR A 57 -12.82 6.13 4.44
C THR A 57 -13.28 6.28 2.99
N GLY A 58 -12.83 5.40 2.10
CA GLY A 58 -13.16 5.43 0.69
C GLY A 58 -14.66 5.33 0.43
N PHE A 59 -15.38 4.46 1.15
CA PHE A 59 -16.83 4.33 1.05
C PHE A 59 -17.57 5.64 1.41
N LYS A 60 -17.17 6.30 2.49
CA LYS A 60 -17.73 7.60 2.90
C LYS A 60 -17.42 8.69 1.86
N MET A 61 -16.19 8.74 1.40
CA MET A 61 -15.75 9.72 0.41
C MET A 61 -16.41 9.51 -0.96
N ALA A 62 -16.75 8.28 -1.34
CA ALA A 62 -17.45 7.99 -2.59
C ALA A 62 -18.82 8.67 -2.70
N GLN A 63 -19.46 8.98 -1.56
CA GLN A 63 -20.72 9.72 -1.48
C GLN A 63 -20.54 11.24 -1.67
N ILE A 64 -19.31 11.75 -1.70
CA ILE A 64 -19.02 13.19 -1.78
C ILE A 64 -18.59 13.51 -3.21
N PRO A 65 -19.41 14.25 -3.99
CA PRO A 65 -19.05 14.65 -5.34
C PRO A 65 -17.71 15.40 -5.39
N GLY A 66 -16.90 15.10 -6.39
CA GLY A 66 -15.59 15.72 -6.59
C GLY A 66 -14.48 15.11 -5.72
N SER A 67 -14.79 14.17 -4.83
CA SER A 67 -13.75 13.38 -4.16
C SER A 67 -13.11 12.40 -5.15
N ILE A 68 -11.87 11.97 -4.88
CA ILE A 68 -11.20 10.95 -5.70
C ILE A 68 -11.95 9.61 -5.61
N CYS A 69 -12.52 9.28 -4.46
CA CYS A 69 -13.27 8.03 -4.28
C CYS A 69 -14.61 8.02 -5.03
N SER A 70 -15.25 9.19 -5.27
CA SER A 70 -16.44 9.26 -6.12
C SER A 70 -16.15 8.95 -7.60
N LEU A 71 -14.85 8.95 -7.97
CA LEU A 71 -14.33 8.62 -9.29
C LEU A 71 -13.45 7.36 -9.26
N CYS A 72 -13.67 6.47 -8.30
CA CYS A 72 -12.80 5.33 -8.06
C CYS A 72 -12.63 4.46 -9.31
N TYR A 73 -11.39 4.31 -9.76
CA TYR A 73 -11.09 3.48 -10.94
C TYR A 73 -11.38 1.99 -10.73
N ALA A 74 -11.35 1.53 -9.48
CA ALA A 74 -11.61 0.15 -9.12
C ALA A 74 -13.11 -0.22 -9.09
N ASP A 75 -14.01 0.77 -9.24
CA ASP A 75 -15.45 0.59 -9.44
C ASP A 75 -15.88 0.83 -10.89
N ARG A 76 -14.91 1.02 -11.78
CA ARG A 76 -15.15 1.38 -13.19
C ARG A 76 -14.25 0.55 -14.12
N ASN A 77 -14.45 0.75 -15.43
CA ASN A 77 -13.61 0.21 -16.49
C ASN A 77 -13.34 -1.30 -16.34
N PHE A 78 -12.07 -1.69 -16.34
CA PHE A 78 -11.62 -3.06 -16.32
C PHE A 78 -12.12 -3.85 -15.10
N TYR A 79 -12.11 -3.23 -13.92
CA TYR A 79 -12.61 -3.86 -12.69
C TYR A 79 -14.11 -4.18 -12.78
N LYS A 80 -14.89 -3.28 -13.37
CA LYS A 80 -16.33 -3.50 -13.59
C LYS A 80 -16.57 -4.56 -14.65
N MET A 81 -15.79 -4.57 -15.73
CA MET A 81 -15.92 -5.55 -16.83
C MET A 81 -15.67 -6.98 -16.34
N TYR A 82 -14.75 -7.19 -15.41
CA TYR A 82 -14.37 -8.50 -14.87
C TYR A 82 -14.82 -8.73 -13.43
N GLU A 83 -15.83 -7.98 -12.95
CA GLU A 83 -16.24 -8.02 -11.54
C GLU A 83 -16.62 -9.42 -11.05
N ASN A 84 -17.25 -10.23 -11.87
CA ASN A 84 -17.65 -11.60 -11.54
C ASN A 84 -16.47 -12.54 -11.22
N ASN A 85 -15.26 -12.22 -11.71
CA ASN A 85 -14.03 -12.97 -11.44
C ASN A 85 -13.18 -12.30 -10.36
N ILE A 86 -13.17 -10.97 -10.32
CA ILE A 86 -12.30 -10.18 -9.44
C ILE A 86 -12.89 -10.11 -8.03
N LYS A 87 -14.18 -9.79 -7.89
CA LYS A 87 -14.82 -9.59 -6.59
C LYS A 87 -14.79 -10.83 -5.69
N PRO A 88 -15.15 -12.05 -6.15
CA PRO A 88 -15.05 -13.23 -5.30
C PRO A 88 -13.64 -13.43 -4.73
N ALA A 89 -12.60 -13.21 -5.53
CA ALA A 89 -11.23 -13.31 -5.07
C ALA A 89 -10.84 -12.20 -4.08
N GLN A 90 -11.38 -10.99 -4.24
CA GLN A 90 -11.17 -9.88 -3.31
C GLN A 90 -11.87 -10.11 -1.97
N PHE A 91 -13.11 -10.62 -1.98
CA PHE A 91 -13.83 -10.98 -0.75
C PHE A 91 -13.16 -12.15 -0.02
N ALA A 92 -12.72 -13.17 -0.75
CA ALA A 92 -11.95 -14.27 -0.15
C ALA A 92 -10.67 -13.78 0.54
N ARG A 93 -9.97 -12.79 -0.03
CA ARG A 93 -8.81 -12.15 0.60
C ARG A 93 -9.23 -11.36 1.85
N LEU A 94 -10.33 -10.61 1.79
CA LEU A 94 -10.85 -9.86 2.93
C LEU A 94 -11.15 -10.78 4.10
N ASP A 95 -11.86 -11.89 3.86
CA ASP A 95 -12.22 -12.88 4.88
C ASP A 95 -10.97 -13.52 5.50
N SER A 96 -9.95 -13.74 4.67
CA SER A 96 -8.71 -14.39 5.11
C SER A 96 -7.81 -13.53 6.00
N ILE A 97 -7.98 -12.20 6.05
CA ILE A 97 -7.11 -11.30 6.84
C ILE A 97 -7.04 -11.74 8.31
N ASN A 98 -8.11 -12.32 8.85
CA ASN A 98 -8.17 -12.75 10.24
C ASN A 98 -7.56 -14.14 10.49
N ASP A 99 -7.21 -14.88 9.45
CA ASP A 99 -6.55 -16.20 9.59
C ASP A 99 -5.23 -16.05 10.36
N GLU A 100 -4.95 -16.98 11.26
CA GLU A 100 -3.74 -16.97 12.09
C GLU A 100 -2.47 -17.15 11.27
N TYR A 101 -2.54 -17.87 10.15
CA TYR A 101 -1.41 -18.12 9.23
C TYR A 101 -1.31 -17.12 8.10
N TRP A 102 -2.15 -16.06 8.06
CA TRP A 102 -2.16 -15.08 6.99
C TRP A 102 -0.79 -14.47 6.73
N VAL A 103 -0.05 -14.10 7.79
CA VAL A 103 1.31 -13.56 7.67
C VAL A 103 2.24 -14.56 6.98
N SER A 104 2.21 -15.83 7.41
CA SER A 104 3.02 -16.90 6.82
C SER A 104 2.68 -17.14 5.34
N GLY A 105 1.37 -17.11 5.01
CA GLY A 105 0.88 -17.20 3.64
C GLY A 105 1.40 -16.05 2.77
N MET A 106 1.29 -14.81 3.24
CA MET A 106 1.77 -13.63 2.52
C MET A 106 3.30 -13.67 2.32
N VAL A 107 4.07 -14.02 3.34
CA VAL A 107 5.52 -14.20 3.23
C VAL A 107 5.88 -15.24 2.17
N SER A 108 5.18 -16.39 2.18
CA SER A 108 5.41 -17.47 1.19
C SER A 108 5.02 -17.06 -0.23
N HIS A 109 3.98 -16.23 -0.40
CA HIS A 109 3.57 -15.70 -1.70
C HIS A 109 4.55 -14.67 -2.27
N ILE A 110 5.01 -13.74 -1.44
CA ILE A 110 5.94 -12.69 -1.83
C ILE A 110 7.32 -13.30 -2.12
N GLY A 111 7.80 -14.18 -1.22
CA GLY A 111 9.08 -14.87 -1.40
C GLY A 111 10.22 -13.88 -1.62
N ASN A 112 10.87 -13.98 -2.78
CA ASN A 112 12.00 -13.13 -3.17
C ASN A 112 11.62 -12.01 -4.17
N ASP A 113 10.35 -11.67 -4.30
CA ASP A 113 9.93 -10.58 -5.17
C ASP A 113 10.59 -9.26 -4.72
N GLN A 114 11.20 -8.51 -5.62
CA GLN A 114 11.90 -7.26 -5.30
C GLN A 114 10.97 -6.15 -4.87
N TYR A 115 9.72 -6.16 -5.36
CA TYR A 115 8.71 -5.13 -5.12
C TYR A 115 7.37 -5.78 -4.84
N PHE A 116 6.59 -5.16 -3.95
CA PHE A 116 5.22 -5.56 -3.64
C PHE A 116 4.34 -4.34 -3.42
N ARG A 117 3.09 -4.40 -3.90
CA ARG A 117 2.08 -3.36 -3.66
C ARG A 117 0.95 -3.90 -2.81
N TRP A 118 0.65 -3.20 -1.73
CA TRP A 118 -0.56 -3.40 -0.96
C TRP A 118 -1.71 -2.59 -1.59
N HIS A 119 -2.89 -3.20 -1.68
CA HIS A 119 -4.15 -2.55 -2.08
C HIS A 119 -4.07 -1.78 -3.42
N ASP A 120 -3.94 -2.51 -4.52
CA ASP A 120 -4.22 -1.96 -5.85
C ASP A 120 -5.71 -1.64 -6.03
N SER A 121 -6.58 -2.29 -5.22
CA SER A 121 -7.98 -1.99 -4.94
C SER A 121 -8.25 -2.23 -3.47
N GLY A 122 -9.25 -1.56 -2.89
CA GLY A 122 -9.53 -1.60 -1.46
C GLY A 122 -8.53 -0.78 -0.63
N ASP A 123 -8.59 -0.89 0.67
CA ASP A 123 -7.72 -0.17 1.62
C ASP A 123 -7.55 -0.97 2.92
N LEU A 124 -6.77 -0.44 3.88
CA LEU A 124 -6.58 -0.99 5.21
C LEU A 124 -7.92 -1.22 5.93
N GLN A 125 -8.04 -2.33 6.66
CA GLN A 125 -9.27 -2.71 7.35
C GLN A 125 -9.24 -2.41 8.85
N SER A 126 -8.07 -2.48 9.47
CA SER A 126 -7.93 -2.29 10.93
C SER A 126 -6.46 -2.07 11.30
N LEU A 127 -6.23 -1.68 12.55
CA LEU A 127 -4.89 -1.64 13.15
C LEU A 127 -4.24 -3.03 13.13
N ALA A 128 -4.98 -4.09 13.44
CA ALA A 128 -4.48 -5.47 13.40
C ALA A 128 -4.04 -5.87 11.99
N HIS A 129 -4.75 -5.43 10.94
CA HIS A 129 -4.35 -5.67 9.55
C HIS A 129 -3.02 -4.97 9.24
N LEU A 130 -2.84 -3.72 9.65
CA LEU A 130 -1.58 -3.00 9.47
C LEU A 130 -0.42 -3.66 10.24
N GLU A 131 -0.66 -4.15 11.45
CA GLU A 131 0.33 -4.90 12.23
C GLU A 131 0.77 -6.17 11.52
N LYS A 132 -0.17 -6.92 10.92
CA LYS A 132 0.15 -8.08 10.08
C LYS A 132 0.95 -7.70 8.84
N ILE A 133 0.60 -6.61 8.16
CA ILE A 133 1.37 -6.08 7.01
C ILE A 133 2.80 -5.73 7.44
N ALA A 134 2.97 -5.04 8.55
CA ALA A 134 4.30 -4.71 9.08
C ALA A 134 5.13 -5.96 9.41
N ALA A 135 4.48 -7.01 9.97
CA ALA A 135 5.13 -8.29 10.22
C ALA A 135 5.58 -8.99 8.91
N VAL A 136 4.76 -8.96 7.86
CA VAL A 136 5.14 -9.45 6.53
C VAL A 136 6.34 -8.69 5.98
N CYS A 137 6.32 -7.35 6.06
CA CYS A 137 7.45 -6.53 5.62
C CYS A 137 8.75 -6.87 6.37
N ALA A 138 8.68 -7.03 7.69
CA ALA A 138 9.83 -7.42 8.50
C ALA A 138 10.36 -8.81 8.15
N ALA A 139 9.48 -9.75 7.77
CA ALA A 139 9.84 -11.11 7.37
C ALA A 139 10.31 -11.22 5.89
N THR A 140 10.16 -10.15 5.09
CA THR A 140 10.61 -10.08 3.69
C THR A 140 11.53 -8.87 3.47
N PRO A 141 12.69 -8.79 4.15
CA PRO A 141 13.52 -7.58 4.17
C PRO A 141 14.11 -7.20 2.81
N ALA A 142 14.24 -8.14 1.88
CA ALA A 142 14.72 -7.88 0.52
C ALA A 142 13.66 -7.27 -0.39
N THR A 143 12.37 -7.35 -0.03
CA THR A 143 11.26 -6.80 -0.81
C THR A 143 10.98 -5.36 -0.40
N LYS A 144 10.81 -4.46 -1.36
CA LYS A 144 10.32 -3.10 -1.13
C LYS A 144 8.80 -3.09 -1.21
N HIS A 145 8.14 -2.67 -0.14
CA HIS A 145 6.69 -2.62 -0.03
C HIS A 145 6.16 -1.21 -0.20
N TRP A 146 5.04 -1.08 -0.89
CA TRP A 146 4.29 0.16 -1.07
C TRP A 146 2.84 -0.04 -0.62
N LEU A 147 2.40 0.77 0.35
CA LEU A 147 1.06 0.79 0.92
C LEU A 147 0.41 2.16 0.69
N PRO A 148 -0.35 2.36 -0.41
CA PRO A 148 -1.20 3.53 -0.54
C PRO A 148 -2.43 3.38 0.36
N THR A 149 -2.80 4.44 1.10
CA THR A 149 -3.95 4.38 1.99
C THR A 149 -4.61 5.74 2.21
N ARG A 150 -5.93 5.75 2.42
CA ARG A 150 -6.72 6.87 2.94
C ARG A 150 -7.14 6.68 4.39
N GLU A 151 -6.80 5.54 4.97
CA GLU A 151 -7.12 5.22 6.38
C GLU A 151 -6.08 5.85 7.33
N TYR A 152 -5.99 7.20 7.32
CA TYR A 152 -5.04 7.95 8.15
C TYR A 152 -5.21 7.67 9.65
N GLY A 153 -6.46 7.38 10.08
CA GLY A 153 -6.76 6.99 11.44
C GLY A 153 -6.00 5.74 11.87
N ILE A 154 -6.02 4.69 11.04
CA ILE A 154 -5.31 3.43 11.31
C ILE A 154 -3.80 3.66 11.42
N ILE A 155 -3.22 4.51 10.54
CA ILE A 155 -1.79 4.85 10.62
C ILE A 155 -1.48 5.62 11.91
N LYS A 156 -2.34 6.57 12.32
CA LYS A 156 -2.18 7.29 13.59
C LYS A 156 -2.18 6.35 14.78
N ASP A 157 -3.15 5.43 14.83
CA ASP A 157 -3.29 4.45 15.91
C ASP A 157 -2.07 3.52 15.98
N TYR A 158 -1.55 3.11 14.82
CA TYR A 158 -0.34 2.31 14.72
C TYR A 158 0.88 3.05 15.30
N ILE A 159 1.09 4.31 14.90
CA ILE A 159 2.19 5.12 15.39
C ILE A 159 2.03 5.45 16.89
N ALA A 160 0.82 5.70 17.35
CA ALA A 160 0.54 5.92 18.78
C ALA A 160 0.88 4.69 19.63
N LYS A 161 0.59 3.49 19.12
CA LYS A 161 0.83 2.22 19.82
C LYS A 161 2.29 1.79 19.78
N HIS A 162 2.96 1.94 18.63
CA HIS A 162 4.28 1.33 18.37
C HIS A 162 5.43 2.34 18.30
N GLY A 163 5.12 3.64 18.27
CA GLY A 163 6.12 4.73 18.15
C GLY A 163 6.43 5.13 16.72
N LYS A 164 7.12 6.26 16.56
CA LYS A 164 7.38 6.89 15.25
C LYS A 164 8.33 6.06 14.37
N ASP A 165 9.22 5.29 14.95
CA ASP A 165 10.22 4.50 14.22
C ASP A 165 9.76 3.06 13.95
N SER A 166 8.46 2.77 14.11
CA SER A 166 7.90 1.42 14.02
C SER A 166 7.57 0.97 12.59
N ILE A 167 7.52 1.87 11.62
CA ILE A 167 7.33 1.50 10.21
C ILE A 167 8.56 0.76 9.71
N PRO A 168 8.43 -0.48 9.19
CA PRO A 168 9.56 -1.22 8.64
C PRO A 168 10.31 -0.43 7.56
N GLU A 169 11.65 -0.51 7.54
CA GLU A 169 12.48 0.28 6.60
C GLU A 169 12.16 0.02 5.12
N ASN A 170 11.69 -1.17 4.82
CA ASN A 170 11.31 -1.59 3.49
C ASN A 170 9.82 -1.31 3.15
N LEU A 171 9.07 -0.64 4.04
CA LEU A 171 7.68 -0.24 3.83
C LEU A 171 7.56 1.27 3.62
N ILE A 172 6.95 1.66 2.51
CA ILE A 172 6.49 3.03 2.26
C ILE A 172 4.98 3.08 2.45
N VAL A 173 4.53 3.74 3.50
CA VAL A 173 3.13 4.10 3.73
C VAL A 173 2.86 5.43 3.03
N ARG A 174 1.97 5.42 2.05
CA ARG A 174 1.68 6.59 1.24
C ARG A 174 0.26 7.08 1.49
N LEU A 175 0.14 8.18 2.23
CA LEU A 175 -1.13 8.84 2.49
C LEU A 175 -1.66 9.44 1.18
N SER A 176 -2.80 8.94 0.71
CA SER A 176 -3.39 9.31 -0.58
C SER A 176 -4.36 10.48 -0.42
N ALA A 177 -4.29 11.46 -1.33
CA ALA A 177 -5.19 12.61 -1.33
C ALA A 177 -6.67 12.22 -1.35
N MET A 178 -7.53 13.03 -0.74
CA MET A 178 -8.98 12.87 -0.74
C MET A 178 -9.63 13.56 -1.95
N TYR A 179 -9.04 14.65 -2.41
CA TYR A 179 -9.55 15.47 -3.52
C TYR A 179 -8.45 15.73 -4.56
N PRO A 180 -8.81 15.85 -5.86
CA PRO A 180 -7.86 16.28 -6.87
C PRO A 180 -7.45 17.75 -6.64
N ASP A 181 -6.28 18.10 -7.12
CA ASP A 181 -5.70 19.45 -7.06
C ASP A 181 -5.62 20.06 -5.65
N LYS A 182 -5.65 19.20 -4.62
CA LYS A 182 -5.47 19.61 -3.23
C LYS A 182 -4.24 18.92 -2.64
N PRO A 183 -3.46 19.65 -1.82
CA PRO A 183 -2.38 19.03 -1.06
C PRO A 183 -2.95 18.02 -0.06
N VAL A 184 -2.15 17.00 0.25
CA VAL A 184 -2.50 16.07 1.33
C VAL A 184 -2.29 16.77 2.67
N ASN A 185 -3.36 16.89 3.44
CA ASN A 185 -3.29 17.43 4.80
C ASN A 185 -2.82 16.33 5.76
N VAL A 186 -1.50 16.25 5.95
CA VAL A 186 -0.88 15.24 6.81
C VAL A 186 -1.16 15.57 8.28
N PRO A 187 -1.79 14.66 9.04
CA PRO A 187 -1.99 14.87 10.48
C PRO A 187 -0.66 15.13 11.20
N VAL A 188 -0.66 16.05 12.17
CA VAL A 188 0.56 16.47 12.90
C VAL A 188 1.31 15.26 13.49
N SER A 189 0.59 14.27 14.01
CA SER A 189 1.19 13.04 14.57
C SER A 189 1.93 12.17 13.55
N LEU A 190 1.66 12.35 12.26
CA LEU A 190 2.29 11.60 11.16
C LEU A 190 3.37 12.40 10.42
N GLN A 191 3.52 13.70 10.75
CA GLN A 191 4.57 14.52 10.15
C GLN A 191 5.95 14.07 10.63
N GLY A 192 6.86 13.90 9.68
CA GLY A 192 8.24 13.47 9.96
C GLY A 192 8.38 12.01 10.44
N VAL A 193 7.32 11.19 10.36
CA VAL A 193 7.41 9.75 10.64
C VAL A 193 8.16 9.06 9.49
N PRO A 194 9.28 8.37 9.77
CA PRO A 194 10.05 7.65 8.76
C PRO A 194 9.19 6.61 8.03
N GLY A 195 9.29 6.54 6.70
CA GLY A 195 8.50 5.62 5.88
C GLY A 195 7.08 6.10 5.57
N VAL A 196 6.62 7.24 6.15
CA VAL A 196 5.33 7.86 5.81
C VAL A 196 5.55 9.01 4.83
N THR A 197 4.87 8.97 3.70
CA THR A 197 4.91 9.99 2.65
C THR A 197 3.50 10.24 2.09
N VAL A 198 3.38 11.03 1.04
CA VAL A 198 2.08 11.39 0.46
C VAL A 198 2.03 11.15 -1.04
N SER A 199 0.80 11.00 -1.55
CA SER A 199 0.52 11.15 -2.97
C SER A 199 -0.70 12.03 -3.18
N ASN A 200 -0.68 12.81 -4.24
CA ASN A 200 -1.80 13.63 -4.65
C ASN A 200 -2.28 13.24 -6.06
N VAL A 201 -3.40 13.80 -6.45
CA VAL A 201 -3.99 13.62 -7.77
C VAL A 201 -4.17 15.01 -8.38
N HIS A 202 -3.76 15.18 -9.63
CA HIS A 202 -3.87 16.44 -10.36
C HIS A 202 -4.71 16.28 -11.64
N THR A 203 -5.40 17.35 -12.01
CA THR A 203 -6.13 17.43 -13.28
C THR A 203 -5.31 18.11 -14.36
N ALA A 204 -4.44 19.07 -14.00
CA ALA A 204 -3.59 19.81 -14.91
C ALA A 204 -2.11 19.72 -14.53
N GLN A 205 -1.71 20.28 -13.40
CA GLN A 205 -0.30 20.38 -13.01
C GLN A 205 0.03 19.48 -11.82
N ALA A 206 1.08 18.69 -11.97
CA ALA A 206 1.55 17.79 -10.90
C ALA A 206 2.07 18.58 -9.69
N MET A 207 1.67 18.16 -8.49
CA MET A 207 2.16 18.66 -7.21
C MET A 207 3.21 17.69 -6.65
N GLY A 208 4.43 17.74 -7.15
CA GLY A 208 5.51 16.81 -6.86
C GLY A 208 5.97 16.05 -8.10
N ASN A 209 6.49 14.83 -7.91
CA ASN A 209 6.95 14.00 -9.01
C ASN A 209 5.76 13.41 -9.77
N ALA A 210 5.55 13.80 -11.02
CA ALA A 210 4.50 13.24 -11.87
C ALA A 210 4.71 11.73 -12.09
N CYS A 211 3.62 10.97 -11.97
CA CYS A 211 3.63 9.57 -12.37
C CYS A 211 3.87 9.46 -13.88
N LYS A 212 4.87 8.67 -14.28
CA LYS A 212 5.26 8.51 -15.70
C LYS A 212 4.35 7.55 -16.47
N ALA A 213 3.55 6.72 -15.78
CA ALA A 213 2.75 5.69 -16.41
C ALA A 213 1.82 6.19 -17.52
N PRO A 214 1.11 7.35 -17.40
CA PRO A 214 0.27 7.86 -18.49
C PRO A 214 1.04 8.09 -19.80
N ALA A 215 2.27 8.58 -19.73
CA ALA A 215 3.14 8.79 -20.91
C ALA A 215 3.82 7.50 -21.40
N GLN A 216 3.61 6.37 -20.74
CA GLN A 216 4.24 5.07 -21.00
C GLN A 216 3.19 3.97 -21.25
N ASN A 217 2.07 4.28 -21.89
CA ASN A 217 0.94 3.36 -22.14
C ASN A 217 0.34 2.77 -20.85
N GLY A 218 0.38 3.52 -19.76
CA GLY A 218 -0.12 3.10 -18.45
C GLY A 218 0.84 2.19 -17.68
N GLU A 219 2.06 1.98 -18.14
CA GLU A 219 3.05 1.07 -17.54
C GLU A 219 4.09 1.80 -16.69
N CYS A 220 4.50 1.18 -15.59
CA CYS A 220 5.57 1.72 -14.74
C CYS A 220 6.96 1.62 -15.37
N LYS A 221 7.21 0.66 -16.26
CA LYS A 221 8.53 0.34 -16.82
C LYS A 221 9.61 0.36 -15.72
N ASP A 222 10.66 1.14 -15.87
CA ASP A 222 11.77 1.24 -14.90
C ASP A 222 11.50 2.21 -13.75
N CYS A 223 10.36 2.91 -13.73
CA CYS A 223 9.99 3.83 -12.65
C CYS A 223 9.66 3.07 -11.37
N ARG A 224 10.25 3.49 -10.24
CA ARG A 224 10.04 2.90 -8.90
C ARG A 224 9.72 3.95 -7.84
N LEU A 225 9.25 5.15 -8.24
CA LEU A 225 8.94 6.27 -7.33
C LEU A 225 7.92 5.89 -6.24
N CYS A 226 6.98 5.00 -6.54
CA CYS A 226 5.97 4.58 -5.57
C CYS A 226 6.56 3.84 -4.36
N TRP A 227 7.74 3.24 -4.49
CA TRP A 227 8.47 2.54 -3.42
C TRP A 227 9.57 3.40 -2.77
N SER A 228 9.51 4.72 -2.95
CA SER A 228 10.41 5.69 -2.31
C SER A 228 9.61 6.67 -1.45
N ASP A 229 10.30 7.51 -0.69
CA ASP A 229 9.74 8.60 0.11
C ASP A 229 9.33 9.83 -0.71
N ALA A 230 9.60 9.85 -2.00
CA ALA A 230 9.23 10.95 -2.89
C ALA A 230 7.72 11.20 -2.91
N VAL A 231 7.30 12.45 -2.92
CA VAL A 231 5.91 12.84 -3.18
C VAL A 231 5.57 12.52 -4.63
N VAL A 232 4.54 11.69 -4.84
CA VAL A 232 4.09 11.29 -6.18
C VAL A 232 2.75 11.93 -6.51
N SER A 233 2.64 12.49 -7.71
CA SER A 233 1.42 13.09 -8.23
C SER A 233 0.89 12.24 -9.38
N TYR A 234 -0.34 11.76 -9.27
CA TYR A 234 -1.02 10.96 -10.28
C TYR A 234 -1.96 11.84 -11.09
N ALA A 235 -1.97 11.68 -12.41
CA ALA A 235 -3.00 12.31 -13.23
C ALA A 235 -4.37 11.69 -12.91
N LEU A 236 -5.42 12.53 -12.82
CA LEU A 236 -6.80 12.04 -12.72
C LEU A 236 -7.21 11.43 -14.06
N HIS A 237 -7.70 10.22 -14.06
CA HIS A 237 -8.16 9.47 -15.26
C HIS A 237 -9.34 8.54 -14.95
#